data_e9757f999a4a1c056471b3fdde0893cb
#
_entry.id   e9757f999a4a1c056471b3fdde0893cb
#
_cell.length_a   1.000
_cell.length_b   1.000
_cell.length_c   1.000
_cell.angle_alpha   90.00
_cell.angle_beta   90.00
_cell.angle_gamma   90.00
#
_symmetry.space_group_name_H-M   'P 1'
#
loop_
_entity.id
_entity.type
_entity.pdbx_description
1 polymer ?
#
loop_
_entity_poly.entity_id
_entity_poly.type
_entity_poly.pdbx_seq_one_letter_code
_entity_poly.pdbx_strand_id
1 'polypeptide(L)'
;MGLRFKSNRGRGGVVENIFISDIYMFDIATDSFLFDLYYNGKSASESLEDGDKAVTVAVPAVTVETPSFRNIYVKNIVSRNARRALYFNGLPEMNISNINVENAYISSHFGAELCESTGIHFKNIHLKPSEGPALTLQNVKDFNLKDFFYPEDLNEAVRVTGKSSNIQLPEKVAKSKIVGQSK
;
A
#
# COMPACT_ATOMS: atom_id res chain seq x y z
N MET A 1 -11.10 -10.93 8.70
CA MET A 1 -10.04 -9.92 8.91
C MET A 1 -8.76 -10.50 8.36
N GLY A 2 -8.04 -9.80 7.47
CA GLY A 2 -6.78 -10.28 6.89
C GLY A 2 -5.58 -10.10 7.82
N LEU A 3 -4.38 -10.07 7.23
CA LEU A 3 -3.14 -9.76 7.95
C LEU A 3 -3.10 -8.29 8.33
N ARG A 4 -2.83 -7.98 9.61
CA ARG A 4 -2.89 -6.61 10.11
C ARG A 4 -1.71 -6.27 10.99
N PHE A 5 -0.99 -5.22 10.60
CA PHE A 5 0.05 -4.58 11.39
C PHE A 5 -0.43 -3.16 11.72
N LYS A 6 -0.54 -2.84 12.99
CA LYS A 6 -1.09 -1.57 13.45
C LYS A 6 -0.25 -0.97 14.55
N SER A 7 0.04 0.30 14.43
CA SER A 7 0.63 1.12 15.47
C SER A 7 0.19 2.57 15.28
N ASN A 8 0.61 3.46 16.15
CA ASN A 8 0.37 4.90 16.04
C ASN A 8 1.49 5.68 16.72
N ARG A 9 1.59 6.95 16.36
CA ARG A 9 2.44 7.90 17.10
C ARG A 9 2.12 7.84 18.59
N GLY A 10 3.15 7.98 19.43
CA GLY A 10 3.04 7.85 20.90
C GLY A 10 3.29 6.44 21.42
N ARG A 11 3.13 5.39 20.58
CA ARG A 11 3.47 4.01 20.99
C ARG A 11 4.92 3.65 20.72
N GLY A 12 5.49 4.25 19.66
CA GLY A 12 6.84 3.90 19.22
C GLY A 12 6.97 2.44 18.80
N GLY A 13 8.20 1.94 18.90
CA GLY A 13 8.54 0.56 18.61
C GLY A 13 8.76 0.27 17.12
N VAL A 14 9.47 -0.82 16.87
CA VAL A 14 9.79 -1.29 15.53
C VAL A 14 9.24 -2.70 15.34
N VAL A 15 8.51 -2.93 14.26
CA VAL A 15 8.12 -4.27 13.80
C VAL A 15 8.93 -4.56 12.55
N GLU A 16 9.83 -5.53 12.65
CA GLU A 16 10.75 -5.86 11.56
C GLU A 16 11.11 -7.34 11.51
N ASN A 17 11.71 -7.74 10.38
CA ASN A 17 12.21 -9.08 10.15
C ASN A 17 11.10 -10.15 10.27
N ILE A 18 9.93 -9.84 9.70
CA ILE A 18 8.76 -10.73 9.69
C ILE A 18 8.71 -11.48 8.37
N PHE A 19 8.54 -12.78 8.45
CA PHE A 19 8.39 -13.67 7.29
C PHE A 19 7.02 -14.33 7.34
N ILE A 20 6.24 -14.16 6.28
CA ILE A 20 4.87 -14.64 6.16
C ILE A 20 4.76 -15.42 4.86
N SER A 21 4.29 -16.66 4.90
CA SER A 21 4.07 -17.43 3.69
C SER A 21 2.87 -18.35 3.76
N ASP A 22 2.41 -18.78 2.58
CA ASP A 22 1.46 -19.85 2.40
C ASP A 22 0.11 -19.59 3.12
N ILE A 23 -0.44 -18.39 2.89
CA ILE A 23 -1.70 -17.96 3.49
C ILE A 23 -2.83 -18.00 2.48
N TYR A 24 -3.95 -18.55 2.93
CA TYR A 24 -5.20 -18.58 2.20
C TYR A 24 -6.31 -17.86 2.97
N MET A 25 -6.95 -16.87 2.35
CA MET A 25 -7.96 -16.02 2.98
C MET A 25 -9.21 -15.94 2.13
N PHE A 26 -10.37 -15.88 2.78
CA PHE A 26 -11.67 -15.71 2.14
C PHE A 26 -12.53 -14.68 2.85
N ASP A 27 -13.39 -14.00 2.09
CA ASP A 27 -14.44 -13.11 2.59
C ASP A 27 -13.92 -12.13 3.63
N ILE A 28 -12.85 -11.41 3.26
CA ILE A 28 -12.23 -10.43 4.12
C ILE A 28 -13.02 -9.11 4.05
N ALA A 29 -13.81 -8.83 5.07
CA ALA A 29 -14.65 -7.63 5.13
C ALA A 29 -13.85 -6.30 5.15
N THR A 30 -12.54 -6.36 5.28
CA THR A 30 -11.62 -5.20 5.25
C THR A 30 -10.50 -5.44 4.24
N ASP A 31 -9.27 -5.15 4.59
CA ASP A 31 -8.09 -5.32 3.74
C ASP A 31 -7.52 -6.74 3.87
N SER A 32 -7.05 -7.34 2.77
CA SER A 32 -6.29 -8.60 2.85
C SER A 32 -5.00 -8.39 3.63
N PHE A 33 -4.30 -7.27 3.36
CA PHE A 33 -3.14 -6.82 4.13
C PHE A 33 -3.33 -5.38 4.55
N LEU A 34 -3.11 -5.11 5.83
CA LEU A 34 -3.11 -3.78 6.40
C LEU A 34 -1.80 -3.52 7.15
N PHE A 35 -1.08 -2.49 6.73
CA PHE A 35 0.02 -1.87 7.45
C PHE A 35 -0.38 -0.44 7.77
N ASP A 36 -0.74 -0.15 9.02
CA ASP A 36 -1.32 1.13 9.41
C ASP A 36 -0.59 1.73 10.62
N LEU A 37 0.03 2.88 10.39
CA LEU A 37 0.74 3.68 11.39
C LEU A 37 -0.09 4.85 11.93
N TYR A 38 -1.37 4.95 11.52
CA TYR A 38 -2.34 5.95 12.01
C TYR A 38 -3.45 5.35 12.88
N TYR A 39 -3.23 4.18 13.47
CA TYR A 39 -4.26 3.50 14.23
C TYR A 39 -4.91 4.43 15.29
N ASN A 40 -6.23 4.61 15.22
CA ASN A 40 -7.03 5.59 15.96
C ASN A 40 -6.77 7.08 15.60
N GLY A 41 -6.13 7.35 14.47
CA GLY A 41 -5.99 8.69 13.90
C GLY A 41 -6.35 8.65 12.41
N LYS A 42 -6.39 9.81 11.78
CA LYS A 42 -6.57 9.93 10.33
C LYS A 42 -5.27 10.36 9.68
N SER A 43 -4.94 9.78 8.54
CA SER A 43 -3.91 10.30 7.66
C SER A 43 -4.39 11.59 6.97
N ALA A 44 -3.47 12.34 6.36
CA ALA A 44 -3.84 13.52 5.59
C ALA A 44 -4.77 13.19 4.40
N SER A 45 -4.57 12.03 3.76
CA SER A 45 -5.43 11.55 2.67
C SER A 45 -6.83 11.19 3.16
N GLU A 46 -6.95 10.46 4.25
CA GLU A 46 -8.24 10.10 4.85
C GLU A 46 -9.02 11.33 5.32
N SER A 47 -8.32 12.34 5.87
CA SER A 47 -8.95 13.61 6.24
C SER A 47 -9.52 14.37 5.04
N LEU A 48 -8.81 14.38 3.91
CA LEU A 48 -9.29 15.02 2.67
C LEU A 48 -10.49 14.26 2.05
N GLU A 49 -10.51 12.95 2.11
CA GLU A 49 -11.65 12.14 1.65
C GLU A 49 -12.90 12.39 2.50
N ASP A 50 -12.73 12.62 3.79
CA ASP A 50 -13.81 12.97 4.71
C ASP A 50 -14.26 14.46 4.60
N GLY A 51 -13.64 15.25 3.70
CA GLY A 51 -14.00 16.64 3.44
C GLY A 51 -13.41 17.65 4.43
N ASP A 52 -12.42 17.23 5.21
CA ASP A 52 -11.67 18.14 6.07
C ASP A 52 -10.83 19.10 5.21
N LYS A 53 -10.69 20.35 5.65
CA LYS A 53 -9.82 21.29 4.95
C LYS A 53 -8.38 20.81 5.00
N ALA A 54 -7.68 20.91 3.87
CA ALA A 54 -6.24 20.60 3.79
C ALA A 54 -5.48 21.48 4.80
N VAL A 55 -5.17 20.91 5.95
CA VAL A 55 -4.31 21.55 6.93
C VAL A 55 -2.89 21.15 6.59
N THR A 56 -2.06 22.13 6.22
CA THR A 56 -0.62 21.89 6.04
C THR A 56 -0.02 21.67 7.43
N VAL A 57 -0.17 20.47 7.95
CA VAL A 57 0.47 20.12 9.23
C VAL A 57 1.95 19.88 8.95
N ALA A 58 2.81 20.58 9.67
CA ALA A 58 4.24 20.32 9.60
C ALA A 58 4.52 18.84 9.92
N VAL A 59 5.39 18.20 9.12
CA VAL A 59 5.79 16.82 9.36
C VAL A 59 6.48 16.74 10.73
N PRO A 60 5.99 15.91 11.66
CA PRO A 60 6.59 15.82 13.00
C PRO A 60 8.04 15.31 12.93
N ALA A 61 8.84 15.67 13.93
CA ALA A 61 10.16 15.08 14.10
C ALA A 61 10.05 13.59 14.50
N VAL A 62 10.98 12.79 14.02
CA VAL A 62 11.10 11.38 14.44
C VAL A 62 11.60 11.33 15.88
N THR A 63 10.92 10.57 16.71
CA THR A 63 11.26 10.36 18.13
C THR A 63 11.21 8.86 18.47
N VAL A 64 11.52 8.50 19.71
CA VAL A 64 11.37 7.13 20.21
C VAL A 64 9.91 6.66 20.22
N GLU A 65 8.97 7.60 20.18
CA GLU A 65 7.53 7.33 20.11
C GLU A 65 7.00 7.19 18.68
N THR A 66 7.87 7.37 17.66
CA THR A 66 7.50 7.18 16.26
C THR A 66 7.59 5.69 15.89
N PRO A 67 6.47 5.04 15.55
CA PRO A 67 6.48 3.62 15.20
C PRO A 67 7.05 3.37 13.81
N SER A 68 7.61 2.19 13.58
CA SER A 68 8.17 1.79 12.29
C SER A 68 7.79 0.36 11.91
N PHE A 69 7.41 0.15 10.65
CA PHE A 69 7.25 -1.17 10.03
C PHE A 69 8.26 -1.29 8.89
N ARG A 70 9.13 -2.30 8.95
CA ARG A 70 10.16 -2.52 7.94
C ARG A 70 10.61 -3.96 7.84
N ASN A 71 11.31 -4.30 6.74
CA ASN A 71 11.91 -5.63 6.54
C ASN A 71 10.87 -6.75 6.69
N ILE A 72 9.75 -6.67 5.96
CA ILE A 72 8.67 -7.66 6.02
C ILE A 72 8.57 -8.36 4.66
N TYR A 73 8.55 -9.67 4.71
CA TYR A 73 8.57 -10.54 3.53
C TYR A 73 7.31 -11.40 3.51
N VAL A 74 6.51 -11.23 2.45
CA VAL A 74 5.23 -11.90 2.27
C VAL A 74 5.26 -12.73 1.00
N LYS A 75 4.91 -14.01 1.07
CA LYS A 75 5.01 -14.92 -0.07
C LYS A 75 3.86 -15.91 -0.13
N ASN A 76 3.47 -16.28 -1.37
CA ASN A 76 2.47 -17.33 -1.64
C ASN A 76 1.12 -17.04 -0.95
N ILE A 77 0.47 -15.96 -1.37
CA ILE A 77 -0.78 -15.52 -0.76
C ILE A 77 -1.93 -15.66 -1.75
N VAL A 78 -2.99 -16.27 -1.29
CA VAL A 78 -4.28 -16.24 -1.97
C VAL A 78 -5.31 -15.58 -1.07
N SER A 79 -5.91 -14.49 -1.54
CA SER A 79 -7.04 -13.85 -0.87
C SER A 79 -8.19 -13.67 -1.86
N ARG A 80 -9.37 -14.14 -1.48
CA ARG A 80 -10.57 -14.03 -2.31
C ARG A 80 -11.65 -13.24 -1.62
N ASN A 81 -12.30 -12.37 -2.38
CA ASN A 81 -13.42 -11.55 -1.92
C ASN A 81 -13.07 -10.68 -0.71
N ALA A 82 -12.01 -9.88 -0.83
CA ALA A 82 -11.68 -8.87 0.16
C ALA A 82 -12.36 -7.52 -0.19
N ARG A 83 -12.57 -6.66 0.80
CA ARG A 83 -13.02 -5.29 0.50
C ARG A 83 -11.92 -4.52 -0.24
N ARG A 84 -10.67 -4.56 0.22
CA ARG A 84 -9.50 -3.97 -0.45
C ARG A 84 -8.34 -4.95 -0.47
N ALA A 85 -7.57 -4.93 -1.55
CA ALA A 85 -6.44 -5.85 -1.68
C ALA A 85 -5.36 -5.60 -0.62
N LEU A 86 -4.74 -4.43 -0.66
CA LEU A 86 -3.66 -4.03 0.25
C LEU A 86 -3.89 -2.59 0.69
N TYR A 87 -3.55 -2.26 1.92
CA TYR A 87 -3.49 -0.89 2.41
C TYR A 87 -2.25 -0.65 3.26
N PHE A 88 -1.35 0.19 2.74
CA PHE A 88 -0.17 0.65 3.46
C PHE A 88 -0.37 2.13 3.78
N ASN A 89 -0.48 2.45 5.05
CA ASN A 89 -0.73 3.79 5.57
C ASN A 89 0.43 4.21 6.47
N GLY A 90 1.54 4.61 5.83
CA GLY A 90 2.76 5.03 6.48
C GLY A 90 2.68 6.46 7.03
N LEU A 91 3.68 6.85 7.80
CA LEU A 91 3.85 8.22 8.26
C LEU A 91 4.78 8.99 7.31
N PRO A 92 4.54 10.27 7.02
CA PRO A 92 5.44 11.07 6.18
C PRO A 92 6.86 11.18 6.76
N GLU A 93 7.00 11.20 8.10
CA GLU A 93 8.29 11.19 8.79
C GLU A 93 8.89 9.79 8.98
N MET A 94 8.07 8.73 8.87
CA MET A 94 8.47 7.34 9.03
C MET A 94 7.70 6.46 8.05
N ASN A 95 8.22 6.35 6.83
CA ASN A 95 7.58 5.53 5.81
C ASN A 95 7.61 4.04 6.21
N ILE A 96 6.57 3.30 5.81
CA ILE A 96 6.62 1.84 5.77
C ILE A 96 7.72 1.45 4.77
N SER A 97 8.68 0.61 5.18
CA SER A 97 9.87 0.43 4.34
C SER A 97 10.32 -1.02 4.17
N ASN A 98 10.95 -1.28 3.03
CA ASN A 98 11.49 -2.59 2.68
C ASN A 98 10.47 -3.72 2.86
N ILE A 99 9.35 -3.61 2.13
CA ILE A 99 8.31 -4.64 2.10
C ILE A 99 8.43 -5.40 0.79
N ASN A 100 8.53 -6.71 0.88
CA ASN A 100 8.62 -7.60 -0.26
C ASN A 100 7.36 -8.47 -0.32
N VAL A 101 6.64 -8.44 -1.44
CA VAL A 101 5.50 -9.31 -1.68
C VAL A 101 5.76 -10.12 -2.95
N GLU A 102 5.72 -11.44 -2.83
CA GLU A 102 5.95 -12.35 -3.94
C GLU A 102 4.82 -13.38 -4.05
N ASN A 103 4.37 -13.66 -5.26
CA ASN A 103 3.34 -14.67 -5.55
C ASN A 103 2.03 -14.38 -4.79
N ALA A 104 1.40 -13.25 -5.04
CA ALA A 104 0.12 -12.90 -4.44
C ALA A 104 -1.00 -12.89 -5.48
N TYR A 105 -2.08 -13.59 -5.18
CA TYR A 105 -3.32 -13.59 -5.94
C TYR A 105 -4.46 -13.07 -5.08
N ILE A 106 -4.97 -11.88 -5.42
CA ILE A 106 -5.97 -11.19 -4.58
C ILE A 106 -7.12 -10.71 -5.46
N SER A 107 -8.34 -11.18 -5.16
CA SER A 107 -9.57 -10.57 -5.66
C SER A 107 -10.23 -9.74 -4.57
N SER A 108 -10.71 -8.55 -4.93
CA SER A 108 -11.22 -7.56 -3.97
C SER A 108 -12.19 -6.59 -4.63
N HIS A 109 -12.91 -5.82 -3.82
CA HIS A 109 -13.71 -4.72 -4.33
C HIS A 109 -12.82 -3.56 -4.78
N PHE A 110 -11.88 -3.12 -3.95
CA PHE A 110 -10.88 -2.10 -4.29
C PHE A 110 -9.49 -2.69 -4.45
N GLY A 111 -8.66 -2.06 -5.27
CA GLY A 111 -7.28 -2.45 -5.50
C GLY A 111 -6.35 -2.28 -4.29
N ALA A 112 -5.06 -2.25 -4.56
CA ALA A 112 -4.03 -1.97 -3.57
C ALA A 112 -3.79 -0.45 -3.49
N GLU A 113 -3.56 0.05 -2.28
CA GLU A 113 -3.22 1.44 -2.01
C GLU A 113 -2.02 1.52 -1.07
N LEU A 114 -0.98 2.22 -1.51
CA LEU A 114 0.25 2.42 -0.76
C LEU A 114 0.47 3.91 -0.56
N CYS A 115 0.50 4.33 0.71
CA CYS A 115 0.77 5.70 1.11
C CYS A 115 2.02 5.75 1.98
N GLU A 116 2.86 6.77 1.78
CA GLU A 116 4.05 7.03 2.59
C GLU A 116 4.89 5.75 2.79
N SER A 117 5.34 5.18 1.67
CA SER A 117 6.08 3.91 1.65
C SER A 117 7.37 4.03 0.84
N THR A 118 8.41 3.28 1.20
CA THR A 118 9.69 3.32 0.49
C THR A 118 10.34 1.93 0.40
N GLY A 119 11.01 1.64 -0.72
CA GLY A 119 11.67 0.34 -0.93
C GLY A 119 10.68 -0.82 -0.98
N ILE A 120 9.61 -0.69 -1.77
CA ILE A 120 8.59 -1.72 -1.90
C ILE A 120 8.86 -2.56 -3.15
N HIS A 121 8.91 -3.86 -2.99
CA HIS A 121 9.18 -4.81 -4.06
C HIS A 121 8.04 -5.80 -4.21
N PHE A 122 7.35 -5.72 -5.34
CA PHE A 122 6.26 -6.61 -5.72
C PHE A 122 6.69 -7.47 -6.91
N LYS A 123 6.50 -8.79 -6.80
CA LYS A 123 6.83 -9.74 -7.85
C LYS A 123 5.74 -10.80 -8.00
N ASN A 124 5.33 -11.05 -9.23
CA ASN A 124 4.25 -11.98 -9.58
C ASN A 124 2.96 -11.69 -8.79
N ILE A 125 2.39 -10.52 -9.05
CA ILE A 125 1.24 -9.98 -8.32
C ILE A 125 0.02 -9.97 -9.24
N HIS A 126 -1.03 -10.63 -8.81
CA HIS A 126 -2.33 -10.67 -9.47
C HIS A 126 -3.35 -9.91 -8.60
N LEU A 127 -3.71 -8.71 -9.00
CA LEU A 127 -4.77 -7.94 -8.37
C LEU A 127 -5.99 -7.91 -9.27
N LYS A 128 -7.12 -8.35 -8.76
CA LYS A 128 -8.41 -8.35 -9.46
C LYS A 128 -9.44 -7.53 -8.66
N PRO A 129 -9.32 -6.20 -8.66
CA PRO A 129 -10.35 -5.35 -8.10
C PRO A 129 -11.57 -5.31 -9.01
N SER A 130 -12.76 -5.10 -8.44
CA SER A 130 -13.99 -4.82 -9.20
C SER A 130 -14.19 -3.33 -9.46
N GLU A 131 -13.55 -2.47 -8.70
CA GLU A 131 -13.62 -1.01 -8.84
C GLU A 131 -12.27 -0.33 -8.65
N GLY A 132 -12.10 0.82 -9.31
CA GLY A 132 -10.96 1.71 -9.19
C GLY A 132 -9.69 1.17 -9.85
N PRO A 133 -8.55 1.82 -9.62
CA PRO A 133 -7.26 1.34 -10.10
C PRO A 133 -6.85 0.05 -9.40
N ALA A 134 -6.08 -0.79 -10.10
CA ALA A 134 -5.55 -1.99 -9.47
C ALA A 134 -4.50 -1.65 -8.39
N LEU A 135 -3.76 -0.56 -8.60
CA LEU A 135 -2.72 -0.09 -7.68
C LEU A 135 -2.68 1.44 -7.62
N THR A 136 -2.72 1.99 -6.42
CA THR A 136 -2.49 3.42 -6.15
C THR A 136 -1.22 3.60 -5.33
N LEU A 137 -0.34 4.51 -5.78
CA LEU A 137 0.90 4.89 -5.11
C LEU A 137 0.86 6.37 -4.77
N GLN A 138 0.87 6.71 -3.48
CA GLN A 138 0.86 8.10 -3.00
C GLN A 138 2.06 8.36 -2.09
N ASN A 139 2.92 9.30 -2.47
CA ASN A 139 4.17 9.58 -1.75
C ASN A 139 5.05 8.32 -1.57
N VAL A 140 5.11 7.48 -2.61
CA VAL A 140 5.89 6.24 -2.60
C VAL A 140 7.24 6.47 -3.28
N LYS A 141 8.31 5.94 -2.67
CA LYS A 141 9.68 6.01 -3.21
C LYS A 141 10.25 4.62 -3.41
N ASP A 142 11.09 4.47 -4.42
CA ASP A 142 11.81 3.21 -4.68
C ASP A 142 10.85 2.01 -4.74
N PHE A 143 9.85 2.10 -5.61
CA PHE A 143 8.88 1.03 -5.86
C PHE A 143 9.30 0.21 -7.09
N ASN A 144 9.33 -1.10 -6.95
CA ASN A 144 9.63 -2.02 -8.04
C ASN A 144 8.52 -3.06 -8.18
N LEU A 145 7.90 -3.13 -9.36
CA LEU A 145 6.85 -4.07 -9.69
C LEU A 145 7.30 -4.95 -10.87
N LYS A 146 7.31 -6.26 -10.67
CA LYS A 146 7.61 -7.24 -11.72
C LYS A 146 6.45 -8.24 -11.85
N ASP A 147 6.10 -8.57 -13.09
CA ASP A 147 5.05 -9.56 -13.38
C ASP A 147 3.72 -9.19 -12.71
N PHE A 148 3.07 -8.17 -13.26
CA PHE A 148 1.82 -7.63 -12.75
C PHE A 148 0.64 -8.01 -13.64
N PHE A 149 -0.41 -8.57 -13.02
CA PHE A 149 -1.63 -9.01 -13.69
C PHE A 149 -2.84 -8.31 -13.07
N TYR A 150 -3.66 -7.73 -13.92
CA TYR A 150 -4.87 -7.00 -13.53
C TYR A 150 -5.94 -7.15 -14.64
N PRO A 151 -7.22 -6.90 -14.37
CA PRO A 151 -8.27 -6.92 -15.39
C PRO A 151 -8.01 -5.90 -16.50
N GLU A 152 -8.12 -6.31 -17.77
CA GLU A 152 -7.84 -5.45 -18.93
C GLU A 152 -8.90 -4.37 -19.15
N ASP A 153 -10.09 -4.57 -18.61
CA ASP A 153 -11.24 -3.66 -18.69
C ASP A 153 -11.18 -2.51 -17.67
N LEU A 154 -10.23 -2.52 -16.75
CA LEU A 154 -10.04 -1.39 -15.83
C LEU A 154 -9.67 -0.11 -16.59
N ASN A 155 -10.35 0.99 -16.24
CA ASN A 155 -10.03 2.30 -16.80
C ASN A 155 -8.63 2.78 -16.44
N GLU A 156 -8.11 2.36 -15.30
CA GLU A 156 -6.82 2.76 -14.76
C GLU A 156 -6.14 1.57 -14.06
N ALA A 157 -4.97 1.17 -14.55
CA ALA A 157 -4.21 0.08 -13.94
C ALA A 157 -3.43 0.54 -12.71
N VAL A 158 -2.70 1.66 -12.85
CA VAL A 158 -1.85 2.22 -11.80
C VAL A 158 -2.03 3.74 -11.72
N ARG A 159 -2.29 4.23 -10.53
CA ARG A 159 -2.34 5.65 -10.20
C ARG A 159 -1.12 6.04 -9.37
N VAL A 160 -0.41 7.08 -9.80
CA VAL A 160 0.76 7.60 -9.08
C VAL A 160 0.52 9.06 -8.74
N THR A 161 0.59 9.41 -7.46
CA THR A 161 0.27 10.75 -6.96
C THR A 161 1.30 11.25 -5.93
N GLY A 162 1.18 12.53 -5.57
CA GLY A 162 2.00 13.16 -4.55
C GLY A 162 3.49 13.22 -4.95
N LYS A 163 4.37 13.06 -3.99
CA LYS A 163 5.84 13.13 -4.15
C LYS A 163 6.46 11.75 -4.44
N SER A 164 5.75 10.92 -5.21
CA SER A 164 6.27 9.61 -5.59
C SER A 164 7.47 9.71 -6.54
N SER A 165 8.48 8.85 -6.36
CA SER A 165 9.71 8.87 -7.15
C SER A 165 10.35 7.49 -7.29
N ASN A 166 11.13 7.29 -8.34
CA ASN A 166 11.80 6.02 -8.66
C ASN A 166 10.81 4.84 -8.71
N ILE A 167 9.75 4.99 -9.53
CA ILE A 167 8.71 4.00 -9.70
C ILE A 167 9.03 3.15 -10.93
N GLN A 168 9.35 1.89 -10.72
CA GLN A 168 9.65 0.92 -11.77
C GLN A 168 8.44 0.01 -12.01
N LEU A 169 7.85 0.12 -13.20
CA LEU A 169 6.67 -0.66 -13.61
C LEU A 169 7.00 -1.52 -14.83
N PRO A 170 6.32 -2.66 -15.03
CA PRO A 170 6.43 -3.44 -16.26
C PRO A 170 6.08 -2.58 -17.49
N GLU A 171 6.75 -2.79 -18.61
CA GLU A 171 6.57 -2.00 -19.83
C GLU A 171 5.10 -1.95 -20.31
N LYS A 172 4.40 -3.08 -20.21
CA LYS A 172 2.97 -3.17 -20.55
C LYS A 172 2.10 -2.21 -19.71
N VAL A 173 2.42 -2.05 -18.44
CA VAL A 173 1.71 -1.13 -17.52
C VAL A 173 2.09 0.32 -17.79
N ALA A 174 3.39 0.59 -17.95
CA ALA A 174 3.91 1.93 -18.20
C ALA A 174 3.35 2.58 -19.48
N LYS A 175 3.01 1.77 -20.49
CA LYS A 175 2.45 2.25 -21.77
C LYS A 175 0.93 2.44 -21.75
N SER A 176 0.20 1.87 -20.80
CA SER A 176 -1.24 1.76 -20.96
C SER A 176 -2.11 2.67 -20.11
N LYS A 177 -1.79 3.02 -18.89
CA LYS A 177 -2.74 3.78 -18.04
C LYS A 177 -2.10 4.29 -16.73
N ILE A 178 -1.17 5.22 -16.82
CA ILE A 178 -0.70 5.96 -15.64
C ILE A 178 -1.38 7.33 -15.63
N VAL A 179 -2.16 7.62 -14.63
CA VAL A 179 -2.79 8.93 -14.43
C VAL A 179 -2.14 9.61 -13.23
N GLY A 180 -1.68 10.86 -13.46
CA GLY A 180 -1.30 11.76 -12.39
C GLY A 180 0.16 11.73 -11.93
N GLN A 181 1.11 11.99 -12.83
CA GLN A 181 2.33 12.67 -12.38
C GLN A 181 2.04 14.18 -12.43
N SER A 182 1.65 14.78 -11.31
CA SER A 182 1.80 16.22 -11.19
C SER A 182 3.29 16.53 -10.99
N LYS A 183 3.81 17.31 -11.96
CA LYS A 183 5.18 17.87 -11.89
C LYS A 183 5.36 18.75 -10.67
#